data_808a12067e102d8d3f80d7b070d21983
#
_entry.id   808a12067e102d8d3f80d7b070d21983
#
_cell.length_a   1.000
_cell.length_b   1.000
_cell.length_c   1.000
_cell.angle_alpha   90.00
_cell.angle_beta   90.00
_cell.angle_gamma   90.00
#
_symmetry.space_group_name_H-M   'P 1'
#
loop_
_entity.id
_entity.type
_entity.pdbx_description
1 polymer ?
#
loop_
_entity_poly.entity_id
_entity_poly.type
_entity_poly.pdbx_seq_one_letter_code
_entity_poly.pdbx_strand_id
1 'polypeptide(L)'
;MNASPKHRILVAPLDWGLGHATRCAPLIDRWLADGHEVILASNGRSALWLKDRYPNLELLSDIPDYCVTYPTRGSMTLHFAKHFLRLRKVVQLEHAWLQRIVLEKNIQQVCSDNRYGLYHHEIPCSIITHQLNLRVPFL
;
A
#
# COMPACT_ATOMS: atom_id res chain seq x y z
N MET A 1 9.11 -31.74 10.86
CA MET A 1 8.72 -30.63 9.94
C MET A 1 8.85 -29.34 10.71
N ASN A 2 9.83 -28.52 10.40
CA ASN A 2 9.96 -27.21 11.00
C ASN A 2 8.88 -26.31 10.39
N ALA A 3 7.84 -26.01 11.17
CA ALA A 3 6.89 -24.96 10.80
C ALA A 3 7.69 -23.65 10.69
N SER A 4 7.64 -22.99 9.54
CA SER A 4 8.22 -21.66 9.39
C SER A 4 7.68 -20.72 10.46
N PRO A 5 8.50 -19.84 11.05
CA PRO A 5 8.02 -18.94 12.07
C PRO A 5 6.84 -18.12 11.55
N LYS A 6 5.78 -17.99 12.36
CA LYS A 6 4.63 -17.17 12.01
C LYS A 6 5.06 -15.70 11.98
N HIS A 7 4.78 -15.03 10.87
CA HIS A 7 5.03 -13.61 10.71
C HIS A 7 3.73 -12.82 10.74
N ARG A 8 3.81 -11.58 11.21
CA ARG A 8 2.74 -10.61 11.06
C ARG A 8 3.04 -9.72 9.87
N ILE A 9 2.20 -9.83 8.83
CA ILE A 9 2.40 -9.25 7.51
C ILE A 9 1.40 -8.13 7.28
N LEU A 10 1.88 -6.93 7.00
CA LEU A 10 1.05 -5.80 6.57
C LEU A 10 0.89 -5.85 5.04
N VAL A 11 -0.34 -5.84 4.56
CA VAL A 11 -0.67 -5.78 3.13
C VAL A 11 -1.42 -4.49 2.83
N ALA A 12 -0.86 -3.67 1.97
CA ALA A 12 -1.35 -2.32 1.71
C ALA A 12 -1.49 -2.04 0.20
N PRO A 13 -2.63 -2.39 -0.41
CA PRO A 13 -2.94 -2.00 -1.78
C PRO A 13 -3.35 -0.54 -1.89
N LEU A 14 -2.96 0.11 -2.99
CA LEU A 14 -3.40 1.45 -3.33
C LEU A 14 -4.88 1.46 -3.73
N ASP A 15 -5.64 2.49 -3.33
CA ASP A 15 -7.04 2.67 -3.71
C ASP A 15 -7.21 3.47 -5.02
N TRP A 16 -6.68 2.93 -6.12
CA TRP A 16 -6.90 3.43 -7.48
C TRP A 16 -7.67 2.40 -8.32
N GLY A 17 -8.84 2.01 -7.81
CA GLY A 17 -9.65 0.93 -8.36
C GLY A 17 -9.36 -0.42 -7.70
N LEU A 18 -10.27 -1.37 -7.91
CA LEU A 18 -10.23 -2.68 -7.24
C LEU A 18 -9.08 -3.58 -7.70
N GLY A 19 -8.44 -3.26 -8.82
CA GLY A 19 -7.34 -4.07 -9.38
C GLY A 19 -6.17 -4.26 -8.43
N HIS A 20 -5.84 -3.26 -7.61
CA HIS A 20 -4.78 -3.36 -6.61
C HIS A 20 -5.16 -4.31 -5.46
N ALA A 21 -6.37 -4.18 -4.93
CA ALA A 21 -6.86 -5.05 -3.86
C ALA A 21 -7.03 -6.50 -4.34
N THR A 22 -7.62 -6.72 -5.51
CA THR A 22 -7.84 -8.06 -6.06
C THR A 22 -6.52 -8.76 -6.40
N ARG A 23 -5.50 -8.03 -6.82
CA ARG A 23 -4.16 -8.55 -7.10
C ARG A 23 -3.42 -9.00 -5.83
N CYS A 24 -3.68 -8.37 -4.69
CA CYS A 24 -3.14 -8.77 -3.40
C CYS A 24 -3.81 -10.03 -2.83
N ALA A 25 -5.05 -10.33 -3.22
CA ALA A 25 -5.83 -11.41 -2.62
C ALA A 25 -5.15 -12.80 -2.69
N PRO A 26 -4.56 -13.25 -3.80
CA PRO A 26 -3.86 -14.54 -3.83
C PRO A 26 -2.69 -14.63 -2.84
N LEU A 27 -1.99 -13.53 -2.62
CA LEU A 27 -0.90 -13.47 -1.63
C LEU A 27 -1.44 -13.55 -0.21
N ILE A 28 -2.50 -12.81 0.09
CA ILE A 28 -3.18 -12.84 1.40
C ILE A 28 -3.66 -14.26 1.68
N ASP A 29 -4.37 -14.89 0.74
CA ASP A 29 -4.89 -16.26 0.87
C ASP A 29 -3.75 -17.26 1.14
N ARG A 30 -2.60 -17.10 0.46
CA ARG A 30 -1.43 -17.94 0.65
C ARG A 30 -0.82 -17.76 2.04
N TRP A 31 -0.60 -16.53 2.50
CA TRP A 31 -0.03 -16.28 3.82
C TRP A 31 -0.94 -16.76 4.94
N LEU A 32 -2.25 -16.62 4.80
CA LEU A 32 -3.20 -17.17 5.76
C LEU A 32 -3.16 -18.70 5.79
N ALA A 33 -3.05 -19.35 4.62
CA ALA A 33 -2.91 -20.81 4.53
C ALA A 33 -1.59 -21.30 5.15
N ASP A 34 -0.52 -20.54 5.04
CA ASP A 34 0.78 -20.83 5.67
C ASP A 34 0.79 -20.51 7.19
N GLY A 35 -0.32 -19.99 7.74
CA GLY A 35 -0.50 -19.71 9.17
C GLY A 35 0.07 -18.38 9.64
N HIS A 36 0.38 -17.44 8.73
CA HIS A 36 0.78 -16.09 9.07
C HIS A 36 -0.42 -15.25 9.54
N GLU A 37 -0.15 -14.21 10.32
CA GLU A 37 -1.11 -13.17 10.61
C GLU A 37 -1.04 -12.09 9.54
N VAL A 38 -2.17 -11.70 8.98
CA VAL A 38 -2.25 -10.64 7.98
C VAL A 38 -3.06 -9.47 8.53
N ILE A 39 -2.48 -8.28 8.46
CA ILE A 39 -3.14 -7.00 8.72
C ILE A 39 -3.26 -6.25 7.39
N LEU A 40 -4.43 -5.72 7.13
CA LEU A 40 -4.73 -4.98 5.91
C LEU A 40 -4.63 -3.47 6.18
N ALA A 41 -4.15 -2.71 5.19
CA ALA A 41 -4.21 -1.25 5.23
C ALA A 41 -4.65 -0.71 3.87
N SER A 42 -5.77 -0.03 3.83
CA SER A 42 -6.31 0.58 2.63
C SER A 42 -7.40 1.59 2.96
N ASN A 43 -7.83 2.33 1.95
CA ASN A 43 -8.94 3.29 2.05
C ASN A 43 -9.97 3.02 0.94
N GLY A 44 -11.05 3.81 0.98
CA GLY A 44 -12.05 3.87 -0.06
C GLY A 44 -12.65 2.52 -0.48
N ARG A 45 -12.79 2.33 -1.78
CA ARG A 45 -13.43 1.12 -2.34
C ARG A 45 -12.60 -0.15 -2.14
N SER A 46 -11.29 -0.04 -2.18
CA SER A 46 -10.39 -1.15 -1.93
C SER A 46 -10.51 -1.66 -0.49
N ALA A 47 -10.64 -0.75 0.49
CA ALA A 47 -10.87 -1.10 1.88
C ALA A 47 -12.20 -1.85 2.08
N LEU A 48 -13.27 -1.37 1.46
CA LEU A 48 -14.59 -2.02 1.52
C LEU A 48 -14.54 -3.43 0.92
N TRP A 49 -13.92 -3.61 -0.24
CA TRP A 49 -13.77 -4.91 -0.87
C TRP A 49 -12.94 -5.88 -0.02
N LEU A 50 -11.83 -5.41 0.55
CA LEU A 50 -10.98 -6.21 1.42
C LEU A 50 -11.72 -6.63 2.69
N LYS A 51 -12.50 -5.73 3.28
CA LYS A 51 -13.28 -6.03 4.50
C LYS A 51 -14.39 -7.04 4.24
N ASP A 52 -15.03 -6.96 3.08
CA ASP A 52 -16.05 -7.94 2.66
C ASP A 52 -15.43 -9.32 2.44
N ARG A 53 -14.29 -9.40 1.75
CA ARG A 53 -13.60 -10.67 1.48
C ARG A 53 -12.94 -11.27 2.73
N TYR A 54 -12.39 -10.44 3.60
CA TYR A 54 -11.64 -10.83 4.79
C TYR A 54 -12.22 -10.19 6.08
N PRO A 55 -13.46 -10.55 6.47
CA PRO A 55 -14.16 -9.87 7.56
C PRO A 55 -13.46 -10.03 8.92
N ASN A 56 -12.66 -11.08 9.09
CA ASN A 56 -11.97 -11.40 10.34
C ASN A 56 -10.56 -10.77 10.44
N LEU A 57 -10.05 -10.17 9.37
CA LEU A 57 -8.76 -9.49 9.41
C LEU A 57 -8.90 -8.05 9.89
N GLU A 58 -7.90 -7.59 10.64
CA GLU A 58 -7.79 -6.18 11.01
C GLU A 58 -7.55 -5.34 9.75
N LEU A 59 -8.30 -4.25 9.59
CA LEU A 59 -8.14 -3.28 8.51
C LEU A 59 -7.82 -1.92 9.11
N LEU A 60 -6.65 -1.38 8.76
CA LEU A 60 -6.20 -0.04 9.11
C LEU A 60 -6.63 0.92 8.00
N SER A 61 -7.54 1.84 8.31
CA SER A 61 -8.06 2.82 7.34
C SER A 61 -7.47 4.23 7.51
N ASP A 62 -6.57 4.40 8.46
CA ASP A 62 -5.84 5.65 8.71
C ASP A 62 -4.55 5.80 7.90
N ILE A 63 -4.31 4.89 6.95
CA ILE A 63 -3.19 4.99 6.01
C ILE A 63 -3.37 6.22 5.10
N PRO A 64 -2.32 7.03 4.88
CA PRO A 64 -2.40 8.20 4.01
C PRO A 64 -2.95 7.88 2.61
N ASP A 65 -3.80 8.73 2.10
CA ASP A 65 -4.46 8.56 0.80
C ASP A 65 -3.75 9.34 -0.31
N TYR A 66 -3.59 8.69 -1.46
CA TYR A 66 -3.09 9.28 -2.70
C TYR A 66 -4.26 9.91 -3.49
N CYS A 67 -4.83 11.00 -2.99
CA CYS A 67 -5.88 11.73 -3.70
C CYS A 67 -5.36 12.29 -5.03
N VAL A 68 -5.66 11.62 -6.13
CA VAL A 68 -5.36 12.11 -7.48
C VAL A 68 -6.56 12.87 -8.01
N THR A 69 -6.39 14.17 -8.17
CA THR A 69 -7.36 15.03 -8.86
C THR A 69 -6.81 15.38 -10.23
N TYR A 70 -7.59 15.10 -11.28
CA TYR A 70 -7.26 15.55 -12.64
C TYR A 70 -7.73 17.00 -12.84
N PRO A 71 -6.89 17.91 -13.35
CA PRO A 71 -7.31 19.28 -13.61
C PRO A 71 -8.27 19.34 -14.80
N THR A 72 -9.34 20.05 -14.63
CA THR A 72 -10.28 20.34 -15.71
C THR A 72 -9.91 21.61 -16.51
N ARG A 73 -9.03 22.47 -15.98
CA ARG A 73 -8.54 23.71 -16.62
C ARG A 73 -7.20 24.15 -16.01
N GLY A 74 -6.27 24.69 -16.80
CA GLY A 74 -5.04 25.34 -16.35
C GLY A 74 -3.77 24.86 -17.06
N SER A 75 -2.60 25.46 -16.69
CA SER A 75 -1.30 25.07 -17.22
C SER A 75 -0.89 23.68 -16.76
N MET A 76 -0.62 22.79 -17.69
CA MET A 76 -0.18 21.40 -17.42
C MET A 76 1.10 21.35 -16.58
N THR A 77 2.08 22.21 -16.88
CA THR A 77 3.36 22.24 -16.19
C THR A 77 3.24 22.60 -14.72
N LEU A 78 2.43 23.62 -14.38
CA LEU A 78 2.19 24.02 -13.00
C LEU A 78 1.40 22.96 -12.23
N HIS A 79 0.49 22.30 -12.93
CA HIS A 79 -0.29 21.20 -12.36
C HIS A 79 0.61 20.00 -12.01
N PHE A 80 1.51 19.61 -12.93
CA PHE A 80 2.48 18.53 -12.68
C PHE A 80 3.42 18.85 -11.52
N ALA A 81 3.92 20.09 -11.41
CA ALA A 81 4.76 20.51 -10.30
C ALA A 81 4.04 20.42 -8.95
N LYS A 82 2.80 20.91 -8.86
CA LYS A 82 1.96 20.81 -7.66
C LYS A 82 1.61 19.36 -7.32
N HIS A 83 1.34 18.55 -8.33
CA HIS A 83 1.03 17.13 -8.16
C HIS A 83 2.24 16.35 -7.63
N PHE A 84 3.43 16.63 -8.16
CA PHE A 84 4.68 16.02 -7.70
C PHE A 84 4.98 16.36 -6.23
N LEU A 85 4.83 17.62 -5.83
CA LEU A 85 5.02 18.04 -4.43
C LEU A 85 4.01 17.36 -3.50
N ARG A 86 2.76 17.24 -3.95
CA ARG A 86 1.70 16.56 -3.20
C ARG A 86 2.00 15.07 -3.06
N LEU A 87 2.44 14.41 -4.13
CA LEU A 87 2.83 13.01 -4.13
C LEU A 87 4.01 12.75 -3.17
N ARG A 88 5.04 13.61 -3.23
CA ARG A 88 6.18 13.54 -2.32
C ARG A 88 5.75 13.66 -0.85
N LYS A 89 4.83 14.56 -0.56
CA LYS A 89 4.28 14.73 0.79
C LYS A 89 3.54 13.47 1.26
N VAL A 90 2.74 12.85 0.41
CA VAL A 90 2.02 11.61 0.76
C VAL A 90 3.00 10.48 1.02
N VAL A 91 4.05 10.32 0.19
CA VAL A 91 5.11 9.33 0.42
C VAL A 91 5.78 9.52 1.78
N GLN A 92 6.07 10.76 2.17
CA GLN A 92 6.65 11.06 3.48
C GLN A 92 5.68 10.73 4.63
N LEU A 93 4.40 11.03 4.47
CA LEU A 93 3.36 10.70 5.45
C LEU A 93 3.17 9.19 5.58
N GLU A 94 3.17 8.46 4.47
CA GLU A 94 3.12 6.99 4.50
C GLU A 94 4.33 6.40 5.23
N HIS A 95 5.51 6.93 4.96
CA HIS A 95 6.71 6.45 5.63
C HIS A 95 6.65 6.67 7.14
N ALA A 96 6.24 7.86 7.59
CA ALA A 96 6.05 8.15 9.00
C ALA A 96 4.96 7.27 9.64
N TRP A 97 3.85 7.06 8.92
CA TRP A 97 2.77 6.17 9.34
C TRP A 97 3.28 4.74 9.52
N LEU A 98 4.05 4.21 8.55
CA LEU A 98 4.59 2.86 8.64
C LEU A 98 5.54 2.67 9.83
N GLN A 99 6.44 3.66 10.10
CA GLN A 99 7.35 3.59 11.25
C GLN A 99 6.57 3.40 12.56
N ARG A 100 5.47 4.12 12.72
CA ARG A 100 4.58 3.99 13.88
C ARG A 100 3.88 2.63 13.91
N ILE A 101 3.27 2.20 12.81
CA ILE A 101 2.49 0.96 12.71
C ILE A 101 3.36 -0.28 12.92
N VAL A 102 4.59 -0.30 12.42
CA VAL A 102 5.54 -1.39 12.64
C VAL A 102 5.74 -1.66 14.12
N LEU A 103 5.89 -0.60 14.92
CA LEU A 103 6.06 -0.70 16.37
C LEU A 103 4.75 -1.06 17.08
N GLU A 104 3.66 -0.34 16.79
CA GLU A 104 2.38 -0.53 17.46
C GLU A 104 1.76 -1.90 17.21
N LYS A 105 1.90 -2.42 16.00
CA LYS A 105 1.30 -3.68 15.56
C LYS A 105 2.29 -4.84 15.49
N ASN A 106 3.56 -4.61 15.82
CA ASN A 106 4.62 -5.60 15.72
C ASN A 106 4.67 -6.26 14.32
N ILE A 107 4.70 -5.42 13.28
CA ILE A 107 4.78 -5.86 11.89
C ILE A 107 6.19 -6.38 11.61
N GLN A 108 6.28 -7.54 10.95
CA GLN A 108 7.54 -8.22 10.64
C GLN A 108 7.82 -8.28 9.14
N GLN A 109 6.82 -7.97 8.32
CA GLN A 109 6.95 -7.91 6.87
C GLN A 109 5.89 -6.98 6.29
N VAL A 110 6.24 -6.26 5.22
CA VAL A 110 5.32 -5.38 4.48
C VAL A 110 5.24 -5.82 3.02
N CYS A 111 4.03 -5.87 2.50
CA CYS A 111 3.75 -6.01 1.08
C CYS A 111 2.80 -4.89 0.65
N SER A 112 3.28 -3.99 -0.19
CA SER A 112 2.48 -2.89 -0.73
C SER A 112 2.24 -3.05 -2.22
N ASP A 113 1.17 -2.47 -2.73
CA ASP A 113 0.90 -2.37 -4.15
C ASP A 113 0.80 -0.90 -4.54
N ASN A 114 1.81 -0.42 -5.30
CA ASN A 114 1.98 0.96 -5.75
C ASN A 114 2.00 2.03 -4.62
N ARG A 115 2.38 1.67 -3.41
CA ARG A 115 2.60 2.59 -2.29
C ARG A 115 4.09 2.73 -2.01
N TYR A 116 4.65 3.87 -2.35
CA TYR A 116 6.10 4.09 -2.39
C TYR A 116 6.70 4.54 -1.05
N GLY A 117 5.88 4.96 -0.09
CA GLY A 117 6.32 5.35 1.25
C GLY A 117 6.44 4.18 2.23
N LEU A 118 5.95 2.99 1.86
CA LEU A 118 5.92 1.82 2.74
C LEU A 118 7.22 1.01 2.66
N TYR A 119 8.31 1.60 3.12
CA TYR A 119 9.61 0.96 3.26
C TYR A 119 10.15 1.10 4.69
N HIS A 120 10.93 0.12 5.13
CA HIS A 120 11.51 0.07 6.46
C HIS A 120 12.90 -0.57 6.42
N HIS A 121 13.82 -0.08 7.26
CA HIS A 121 15.21 -0.54 7.22
C HIS A 121 15.44 -1.87 7.94
N GLU A 122 14.60 -2.21 8.92
CA GLU A 122 14.79 -3.37 9.79
C GLU A 122 13.94 -4.59 9.42
N ILE A 123 12.91 -4.41 8.59
CA ILE A 123 12.02 -5.51 8.18
C ILE A 123 11.92 -5.59 6.66
N PRO A 124 11.70 -6.79 6.09
CA PRO A 124 11.54 -6.94 4.66
C PRO A 124 10.28 -6.24 4.16
N CYS A 125 10.45 -5.42 3.11
CA CYS A 125 9.39 -4.72 2.44
C CYS A 125 9.40 -5.07 0.95
N SER A 126 8.26 -5.48 0.43
CA SER A 126 8.04 -5.78 -0.99
C SER A 126 7.04 -4.81 -1.58
N ILE A 127 7.29 -4.38 -2.80
CA ILE A 127 6.35 -3.57 -3.57
C ILE A 127 5.92 -4.31 -4.83
N ILE A 128 4.62 -4.39 -5.05
CA ILE A 128 4.04 -4.87 -6.30
C ILE A 128 3.85 -3.65 -7.19
N THR A 129 4.40 -3.69 -8.39
CA THR A 129 4.23 -2.62 -9.37
C THR A 129 4.28 -3.19 -10.79
N HIS A 130 3.50 -2.60 -11.68
CA HIS A 130 3.55 -2.89 -13.12
C HIS A 130 4.29 -1.79 -13.90
N GLN A 131 4.70 -0.71 -13.22
CA GLN A 131 5.37 0.44 -13.82
C GLN A 131 6.88 0.40 -13.54
N LEU A 132 7.58 -0.50 -14.22
CA LEU A 132 9.04 -0.59 -14.13
C LEU A 132 9.77 0.43 -15.02
N ASN A 133 9.03 1.13 -15.92
CA ASN A 133 9.61 2.08 -16.86
C ASN A 133 8.62 3.22 -17.16
N LEU A 134 8.82 4.35 -16.52
CA LEU A 134 8.09 5.58 -16.80
C LEU A 134 8.74 6.29 -17.99
N ARG A 135 8.18 6.13 -19.19
CA ARG A 135 8.56 6.97 -20.34
C ARG A 135 7.80 8.30 -20.25
N VAL A 136 8.53 9.35 -19.94
CA VAL A 136 8.00 10.72 -20.00
C VAL A 136 8.20 11.19 -21.46
N PRO A 137 7.14 11.55 -22.20
CA PRO A 137 7.24 11.84 -23.62
C PRO A 137 7.95 13.17 -23.95
N PHE A 138 8.50 13.86 -22.96
CA PHE A 138 9.16 15.18 -23.15
C PHE A 138 10.42 15.30 -22.27
N LEU A 139 11.38 14.46 -22.52
CA LEU A 139 12.80 14.73 -22.22
C LEU A 139 13.64 14.36 -23.42
#